data_9f85e248fe8d46b07260c6159329ae64
#
_entry.id   9f85e248fe8d46b07260c6159329ae64
#
_cell.length_a   1.000
_cell.length_b   1.000
_cell.length_c   1.000
_cell.angle_alpha   90.00
_cell.angle_beta   90.00
_cell.angle_gamma   90.00
#
_symmetry.space_group_name_H-M   'P 1'
#
loop_
_entity.id
_entity.type
_entity.pdbx_description
1 polymer ?
#
loop_
_entity_poly.entity_id
_entity_poly.type
_entity_poly.pdbx_seq_one_letter_code
_entity_poly.pdbx_strand_id
1 'polypeptide(L)'
;MRSFYMAAGGTLFTFLMTALGAAFVFCLRNQISERLNRLCLGFAAGVMSAAAVFSLLLPAMEQAPGGAATITAGFLLGAALMMALDALLDRLCAAKGEVSRRRLLMMAAVTLHNIPEGMAVGLAFALAAQGEGLAAACALALGIGVQNIPEGAAIALPLRQGGMSRGKSFALGALSGAVEPLFGVLAVLVAWAVLPVMPLVMSAAAGAMMWVVMAEMLPQAGRERDGALAALFGYILMMALDIALG
;
A
#
# COMPACT_ATOMS: atom_id res chain seq x y z
N MET A 1 1.34 27.64 -1.39
CA MET A 1 1.42 27.08 -2.77
C MET A 1 2.59 26.11 -2.95
N ARG A 2 3.81 26.43 -2.46
CA ARG A 2 4.97 25.51 -2.58
C ARG A 2 4.71 24.13 -1.96
N SER A 3 4.15 24.07 -0.73
CA SER A 3 3.80 22.79 -0.07
C SER A 3 2.84 21.95 -0.89
N PHE A 4 1.83 22.56 -1.49
CA PHE A 4 0.87 21.90 -2.36
C PHE A 4 1.55 21.23 -3.59
N TYR A 5 2.39 21.99 -4.30
CA TYR A 5 3.08 21.45 -5.49
C TYR A 5 4.07 20.34 -5.15
N MET A 6 4.77 20.48 -4.01
CA MET A 6 5.70 19.43 -3.58
C MET A 6 4.97 18.17 -3.14
N ALA A 7 3.88 18.30 -2.39
CA ALA A 7 3.04 17.16 -2.01
C ALA A 7 2.42 16.47 -3.25
N ALA A 8 1.86 17.25 -4.17
CA ALA A 8 1.31 16.71 -5.41
C ALA A 8 2.37 16.00 -6.26
N GLY A 9 3.59 16.54 -6.35
CA GLY A 9 4.71 15.90 -7.05
C GLY A 9 5.14 14.58 -6.42
N GLY A 10 5.31 14.54 -5.10
CA GLY A 10 5.70 13.34 -4.36
C GLY A 10 4.66 12.23 -4.46
N THR A 11 3.38 12.56 -4.26
CA THR A 11 2.29 11.57 -4.35
C THR A 11 1.95 11.16 -5.79
N LEU A 12 2.18 12.04 -6.77
CA LEU A 12 2.10 11.66 -8.18
C LEU A 12 3.20 10.66 -8.54
N PHE A 13 4.40 10.81 -7.99
CA PHE A 13 5.49 9.85 -8.19
C PHE A 13 5.09 8.47 -7.65
N THR A 14 4.58 8.36 -6.41
CA THR A 14 4.18 7.08 -5.83
C THR A 14 3.03 6.43 -6.62
N PHE A 15 2.03 7.19 -7.03
CA PHE A 15 0.98 6.74 -7.97
C PHE A 15 1.54 6.21 -9.29
N LEU A 16 2.52 6.89 -9.89
CA LEU A 16 3.13 6.43 -11.14
C LEU A 16 3.88 5.10 -10.96
N MET A 17 4.43 4.82 -9.78
CA MET A 17 5.04 3.53 -9.46
C MET A 17 3.96 2.42 -9.37
N THR A 18 2.79 2.68 -8.77
CA THR A 18 1.64 1.76 -8.80
C THR A 18 1.20 1.48 -10.26
N ALA A 19 1.09 2.54 -11.06
CA ALA A 19 0.75 2.40 -12.48
C ALA A 19 1.82 1.62 -13.27
N LEU A 20 3.10 1.83 -12.98
CA LEU A 20 4.20 1.06 -13.56
C LEU A 20 4.09 -0.42 -13.21
N GLY A 21 3.80 -0.74 -11.96
CA GLY A 21 3.53 -2.11 -11.52
C GLY A 21 2.34 -2.74 -12.26
N ALA A 22 1.24 -2.01 -12.37
CA ALA A 22 0.07 -2.46 -13.12
C ALA A 22 0.37 -2.69 -14.61
N ALA A 23 1.32 -1.93 -15.18
CA ALA A 23 1.72 -2.05 -16.59
C ALA A 23 2.43 -3.37 -16.91
N PHE A 24 2.88 -4.15 -15.92
CA PHE A 24 3.43 -5.50 -16.17
C PHE A 24 2.48 -6.42 -16.94
N VAL A 25 1.16 -6.18 -16.90
CA VAL A 25 0.19 -6.93 -17.71
C VAL A 25 0.41 -6.82 -19.23
N PHE A 26 1.07 -5.75 -19.69
CA PHE A 26 1.39 -5.57 -21.11
C PHE A 26 2.60 -6.39 -21.55
N CYS A 27 3.55 -6.63 -20.64
CA CYS A 27 4.75 -7.43 -20.90
C CYS A 27 4.44 -8.93 -21.00
N LEU A 28 3.35 -9.38 -20.40
CA LEU A 28 2.98 -10.79 -20.37
C LEU A 28 2.12 -11.16 -21.59
N ARG A 29 2.70 -11.94 -22.51
CA ARG A 29 2.02 -12.37 -23.75
C ARG A 29 0.93 -13.41 -23.51
N ASN A 30 1.15 -14.34 -22.56
CA ASN A 30 0.28 -15.48 -22.25
C ASN A 30 -0.40 -15.34 -20.88
N GLN A 31 -1.23 -16.32 -20.52
CA GLN A 31 -1.75 -16.44 -19.16
C GLN A 31 -0.58 -16.52 -18.17
N ILE A 32 -0.71 -15.80 -17.07
CA ILE A 32 0.30 -15.77 -16.01
C ILE A 32 0.32 -17.15 -15.37
N SER A 33 1.49 -17.76 -15.25
CA SER A 33 1.64 -19.03 -14.55
C SER A 33 1.29 -18.83 -13.06
N GLU A 34 0.71 -19.86 -12.44
CA GLU A 34 0.42 -19.82 -10.99
C GLU A 34 1.69 -19.56 -10.16
N ARG A 35 2.82 -20.09 -10.62
CA ARG A 35 4.12 -19.86 -9.98
C ARG A 35 4.51 -18.38 -10.00
N LEU A 36 4.40 -17.71 -11.15
CA LEU A 36 4.71 -16.27 -11.25
C LEU A 36 3.75 -15.44 -10.39
N ASN A 37 2.46 -15.79 -10.37
CA ASN A 37 1.50 -15.13 -9.51
C ASN A 37 1.85 -15.28 -8.02
N ARG A 38 2.23 -16.49 -7.57
CA ARG A 38 2.69 -16.72 -6.19
C ARG A 38 3.94 -15.94 -5.84
N LEU A 39 4.92 -15.90 -6.75
CA LEU A 39 6.15 -15.12 -6.55
C LEU A 39 5.86 -13.63 -6.42
N CYS A 40 5.04 -13.06 -7.30
CA CYS A 40 4.66 -11.64 -7.23
C CYS A 40 3.87 -11.34 -5.95
N LEU A 41 2.91 -12.19 -5.60
CA LEU A 41 2.09 -12.01 -4.41
C LEU A 41 2.92 -12.16 -3.13
N GLY A 42 3.83 -13.14 -3.08
CA GLY A 42 4.77 -13.32 -1.97
C GLY A 42 5.69 -12.11 -1.82
N PHE A 43 6.31 -11.68 -2.91
CA PHE A 43 7.19 -10.50 -2.90
C PHE A 43 6.45 -9.26 -2.40
N ALA A 44 5.25 -8.99 -2.92
CA ALA A 44 4.42 -7.87 -2.47
C ALA A 44 4.07 -7.98 -0.98
N ALA A 45 3.66 -9.18 -0.51
CA ALA A 45 3.37 -9.42 0.91
C ALA A 45 4.56 -9.11 1.82
N GLY A 46 5.77 -9.49 1.39
CA GLY A 46 7.00 -9.20 2.10
C GLY A 46 7.31 -7.71 2.17
N VAL A 47 7.26 -7.02 1.02
CA VAL A 47 7.48 -5.57 0.93
C VAL A 47 6.47 -4.82 1.81
N MET A 48 5.18 -5.14 1.69
CA MET A 48 4.12 -4.51 2.50
C MET A 48 4.29 -4.77 4.01
N SER A 49 4.71 -5.98 4.41
CA SER A 49 4.98 -6.29 5.83
C SER A 49 6.11 -5.43 6.39
N ALA A 50 7.20 -5.27 5.64
CA ALA A 50 8.32 -4.41 6.04
C ALA A 50 7.90 -2.94 6.09
N ALA A 51 7.21 -2.44 5.07
CA ALA A 51 6.71 -1.08 5.03
C ALA A 51 5.76 -0.77 6.19
N ALA A 52 4.84 -1.69 6.54
CA ALA A 52 3.96 -1.52 7.69
C ALA A 52 4.75 -1.30 8.99
N VAL A 53 5.89 -1.97 9.15
CA VAL A 53 6.73 -1.83 10.35
C VAL A 53 7.63 -0.60 10.26
N PHE A 54 8.46 -0.52 9.23
CA PHE A 54 9.54 0.46 9.13
C PHE A 54 9.05 1.85 8.69
N SER A 55 8.18 1.90 7.67
CA SER A 55 7.71 3.18 7.12
C SER A 55 6.50 3.76 7.86
N LEU A 56 5.72 2.94 8.58
CA LEU A 56 4.51 3.42 9.27
C LEU A 56 4.58 3.28 10.79
N LEU A 57 4.81 2.08 11.34
CA LEU A 57 4.77 1.88 12.79
C LEU A 57 5.93 2.55 13.53
N LEU A 58 7.15 2.40 13.05
CA LEU A 58 8.32 3.01 13.72
C LEU A 58 8.22 4.54 13.75
N PRO A 59 7.97 5.27 12.65
CA PRO A 59 7.78 6.71 12.70
C PRO A 59 6.56 7.14 13.52
N ALA A 60 5.48 6.35 13.52
CA ALA A 60 4.33 6.63 14.36
C ALA A 60 4.66 6.52 15.86
N MET A 61 5.49 5.54 16.26
CA MET A 61 5.93 5.36 17.65
C MET A 61 6.78 6.52 18.14
N GLU A 62 7.65 7.06 17.30
CA GLU A 62 8.49 8.22 17.62
C GLU A 62 7.68 9.50 17.84
N GLN A 63 6.54 9.63 17.17
CA GLN A 63 5.70 10.83 17.20
C GLN A 63 4.48 10.71 18.12
N ALA A 64 4.21 9.53 18.72
CA ALA A 64 2.97 9.29 19.45
C ALA A 64 2.94 9.94 20.84
N PRO A 65 2.09 10.94 21.10
CA PRO A 65 1.96 11.57 22.41
C PRO A 65 1.47 10.59 23.53
N GLY A 66 0.68 9.58 23.14
CA GLY A 66 0.14 8.54 24.03
C GLY A 66 0.97 7.25 24.05
N GLY A 67 2.17 7.23 23.41
CA GLY A 67 3.06 6.08 23.38
C GLY A 67 2.39 4.81 22.83
N ALA A 68 2.70 3.66 23.43
CA ALA A 68 2.23 2.36 22.98
C ALA A 68 0.70 2.22 22.90
N ALA A 69 -0.05 2.93 23.75
CA ALA A 69 -1.52 2.85 23.74
C ALA A 69 -2.11 3.42 22.45
N THR A 70 -1.62 4.59 21.98
CA THR A 70 -2.08 5.19 20.71
C THR A 70 -1.77 4.30 19.51
N ILE A 71 -0.55 3.75 19.47
CA ILE A 71 -0.09 2.87 18.38
C ILE A 71 -0.91 1.57 18.36
N THR A 72 -1.09 0.94 19.51
CA THR A 72 -1.88 -0.31 19.62
C THR A 72 -3.34 -0.06 19.23
N ALA A 73 -3.94 1.03 19.72
CA ALA A 73 -5.32 1.38 19.39
C ALA A 73 -5.50 1.65 17.90
N GLY A 74 -4.58 2.41 17.28
CA GLY A 74 -4.59 2.65 15.84
C GLY A 74 -4.46 1.36 15.05
N PHE A 75 -3.48 0.54 15.36
CA PHE A 75 -3.26 -0.74 14.67
C PHE A 75 -4.51 -1.66 14.73
N LEU A 76 -5.09 -1.81 15.94
CA LEU A 76 -6.30 -2.60 16.11
C LEU A 76 -7.49 -1.99 15.35
N LEU A 77 -7.63 -0.66 15.35
CA LEU A 77 -8.67 0.03 14.61
C LEU A 77 -8.56 -0.23 13.09
N GLY A 78 -7.36 -0.13 12.54
CA GLY A 78 -7.11 -0.39 11.13
C GLY A 78 -7.40 -1.84 10.73
N ALA A 79 -6.91 -2.79 11.52
CA ALA A 79 -7.20 -4.22 11.33
C ALA A 79 -8.72 -4.50 11.42
N ALA A 80 -9.39 -3.94 12.44
CA ALA A 80 -10.84 -4.11 12.62
C ALA A 80 -11.64 -3.49 11.47
N LEU A 81 -11.21 -2.33 10.95
CA LEU A 81 -11.83 -1.69 9.79
C LEU A 81 -11.73 -2.59 8.56
N MET A 82 -10.57 -3.19 8.32
CA MET A 82 -10.38 -4.11 7.19
C MET A 82 -11.19 -5.39 7.37
N MET A 83 -11.27 -5.95 8.59
CA MET A 83 -12.14 -7.09 8.89
C MET A 83 -13.61 -6.77 8.63
N ALA A 84 -14.06 -5.58 9.04
CA ALA A 84 -15.43 -5.14 8.81
C ALA A 84 -15.72 -4.94 7.31
N LEU A 85 -14.77 -4.37 6.57
CA LEU A 85 -14.86 -4.22 5.11
C LEU A 85 -14.93 -5.58 4.42
N ASP A 86 -14.08 -6.52 4.82
CA ASP A 86 -14.08 -7.90 4.35
C ASP A 86 -15.48 -8.53 4.52
N ALA A 87 -16.00 -8.50 5.74
CA ALA A 87 -17.33 -9.03 6.05
C ALA A 87 -18.45 -8.33 5.28
N LEU A 88 -18.33 -7.01 5.04
CA LEU A 88 -19.31 -6.25 4.24
C LEU A 88 -19.27 -6.66 2.78
N LEU A 89 -18.07 -6.76 2.19
CA LEU A 89 -17.90 -7.17 0.80
C LEU A 89 -18.32 -8.62 0.59
N ASP A 90 -18.13 -9.47 1.59
CA ASP A 90 -18.66 -10.83 1.60
C ASP A 90 -20.19 -10.84 1.41
N ARG A 91 -20.89 -10.02 2.17
CA ARG A 91 -22.36 -9.91 2.08
C ARG A 91 -22.81 -9.30 0.75
N LEU A 92 -22.14 -8.24 0.29
CA LEU A 92 -22.50 -7.52 -0.94
C LEU A 92 -22.17 -8.31 -2.21
N CYS A 93 -21.15 -9.17 -2.18
CA CYS A 93 -20.65 -9.90 -3.34
C CYS A 93 -21.05 -11.38 -3.33
N ALA A 94 -21.83 -11.85 -2.37
CA ALA A 94 -22.27 -13.25 -2.25
C ALA A 94 -22.88 -13.82 -3.55
N ALA A 95 -23.56 -12.98 -4.34
CA ALA A 95 -24.17 -13.35 -5.61
C ALA A 95 -23.20 -13.35 -6.81
N LYS A 96 -21.97 -12.81 -6.67
CA LYS A 96 -21.01 -12.61 -7.79
C LYS A 96 -19.96 -13.71 -7.95
N GLY A 97 -20.03 -14.74 -7.10
CA GLY A 97 -19.08 -15.85 -7.08
C GLY A 97 -17.77 -15.51 -6.34
N GLU A 98 -17.18 -16.51 -5.70
CA GLU A 98 -16.04 -16.37 -4.77
C GLU A 98 -14.79 -15.71 -5.40
N VAL A 99 -14.49 -16.03 -6.66
CA VAL A 99 -13.33 -15.49 -7.38
C VAL A 99 -13.47 -13.97 -7.64
N SER A 100 -14.69 -13.52 -8.01
CA SER A 100 -14.96 -12.08 -8.25
C SER A 100 -14.94 -11.31 -6.94
N ARG A 101 -15.42 -11.90 -5.86
CA ARG A 101 -15.42 -11.38 -4.51
C ARG A 101 -14.00 -11.12 -4.00
N ARG A 102 -13.13 -12.14 -4.03
CA ARG A 102 -11.73 -12.03 -3.58
C ARG A 102 -10.98 -10.93 -4.32
N ARG A 103 -11.20 -10.79 -5.64
CA ARG A 103 -10.59 -9.71 -6.43
C ARG A 103 -11.06 -8.33 -5.98
N LEU A 104 -12.34 -8.18 -5.70
CA LEU A 104 -12.91 -6.91 -5.25
C LEU A 104 -12.40 -6.53 -3.85
N LEU A 105 -12.32 -7.53 -2.95
CA LEU A 105 -11.74 -7.39 -1.61
C LEU A 105 -10.29 -6.92 -1.69
N MET A 106 -9.48 -7.59 -2.49
CA MET A 106 -8.07 -7.24 -2.66
C MET A 106 -7.91 -5.84 -3.25
N MET A 107 -8.72 -5.47 -4.27
CA MET A 107 -8.69 -4.11 -4.83
C MET A 107 -9.09 -3.06 -3.79
N ALA A 108 -10.18 -3.29 -3.06
CA ALA A 108 -10.64 -2.36 -2.03
C ALA A 108 -9.61 -2.21 -0.91
N ALA A 109 -9.05 -3.32 -0.45
CA ALA A 109 -8.01 -3.36 0.56
C ALA A 109 -6.78 -2.55 0.14
N VAL A 110 -6.23 -2.84 -1.06
CA VAL A 110 -5.07 -2.11 -1.61
C VAL A 110 -5.40 -0.62 -1.82
N THR A 111 -6.59 -0.28 -2.29
CA THR A 111 -6.99 1.12 -2.45
C THR A 111 -7.07 1.84 -1.10
N LEU A 112 -7.58 1.19 -0.07
CA LEU A 112 -7.72 1.81 1.26
C LEU A 112 -6.39 2.05 1.97
N HIS A 113 -5.41 1.16 1.84
CA HIS A 113 -4.12 1.41 2.47
C HIS A 113 -3.26 2.44 1.71
N ASN A 114 -3.47 2.64 0.42
CA ASN A 114 -2.82 3.72 -0.32
C ASN A 114 -3.28 5.12 0.14
N ILE A 115 -4.42 5.24 0.84
CA ILE A 115 -4.87 6.53 1.41
C ILE A 115 -3.89 7.06 2.46
N PRO A 116 -3.58 6.34 3.55
CA PRO A 116 -2.57 6.78 4.53
C PRO A 116 -1.17 6.98 3.95
N GLU A 117 -0.78 6.18 2.96
CA GLU A 117 0.52 6.34 2.29
C GLU A 117 0.59 7.66 1.53
N GLY A 118 -0.44 7.98 0.74
CA GLY A 118 -0.56 9.27 0.08
C GLY A 118 -0.55 10.43 1.08
N MET A 119 -1.27 10.29 2.20
CA MET A 119 -1.27 11.30 3.28
C MET A 119 0.13 11.47 3.88
N ALA A 120 0.84 10.39 4.19
CA ALA A 120 2.18 10.42 4.76
C ALA A 120 3.17 11.14 3.81
N VAL A 121 3.21 10.73 2.54
CA VAL A 121 4.07 11.37 1.51
C VAL A 121 3.69 12.84 1.33
N GLY A 122 2.40 13.14 1.21
CA GLY A 122 1.90 14.51 1.03
C GLY A 122 2.34 15.44 2.17
N LEU A 123 2.17 14.99 3.42
CA LEU A 123 2.56 15.75 4.61
C LEU A 123 4.08 15.88 4.72
N ALA A 124 4.85 14.83 4.43
CA ALA A 124 6.32 14.90 4.45
C ALA A 124 6.85 15.97 3.47
N PHE A 125 6.35 16.00 2.25
CA PHE A 125 6.71 17.04 1.28
C PHE A 125 6.17 18.42 1.64
N ALA A 126 5.02 18.51 2.30
CA ALA A 126 4.50 19.77 2.78
C ALA A 126 5.38 20.38 3.88
N LEU A 127 5.91 19.56 4.79
CA LEU A 127 6.87 19.96 5.81
C LEU A 127 8.22 20.35 5.17
N ALA A 128 8.70 19.55 4.24
CA ALA A 128 9.95 19.85 3.49
C ALA A 128 9.88 21.19 2.74
N ALA A 129 8.70 21.60 2.28
CA ALA A 129 8.49 22.89 1.65
C ALA A 129 8.69 24.08 2.61
N GLN A 130 8.67 23.85 3.93
CA GLN A 130 8.92 24.85 4.96
C GLN A 130 10.41 24.99 5.29
N GLY A 131 11.27 24.15 4.73
CA GLY A 131 12.71 24.30 4.80
C GLY A 131 13.47 23.14 5.44
N GLU A 132 12.78 22.11 5.92
CA GLU A 132 13.40 20.98 6.63
C GLU A 132 12.96 19.61 6.05
N GLY A 133 13.86 18.63 6.09
CA GLY A 133 13.51 17.22 5.83
C GLY A 133 13.25 16.84 4.38
N LEU A 134 13.74 17.58 3.37
CA LEU A 134 13.55 17.20 1.97
C LEU A 134 14.13 15.80 1.64
N ALA A 135 15.29 15.49 2.19
CA ALA A 135 15.92 14.19 2.00
C ALA A 135 15.04 13.06 2.57
N ALA A 136 14.51 13.25 3.78
CA ALA A 136 13.59 12.28 4.40
C ALA A 136 12.27 12.13 3.62
N ALA A 137 11.70 13.24 3.13
CA ALA A 137 10.50 13.16 2.29
C ALA A 137 10.76 12.42 0.97
N CYS A 138 11.92 12.62 0.34
CA CYS A 138 12.33 11.88 -0.85
C CYS A 138 12.57 10.39 -0.54
N ALA A 139 13.22 10.08 0.58
CA ALA A 139 13.46 8.71 1.02
C ALA A 139 12.14 7.96 1.25
N LEU A 140 11.19 8.59 1.97
CA LEU A 140 9.85 8.04 2.18
C LEU A 140 9.13 7.79 0.85
N ALA A 141 9.13 8.76 -0.07
CA ALA A 141 8.48 8.60 -1.37
C ALA A 141 9.14 7.51 -2.22
N LEU A 142 10.46 7.36 -2.17
CA LEU A 142 11.18 6.28 -2.85
C LEU A 142 10.82 4.92 -2.25
N GLY A 143 10.81 4.78 -0.93
CA GLY A 143 10.44 3.56 -0.23
C GLY A 143 9.01 3.13 -0.61
N ILE A 144 8.03 4.04 -0.45
CA ILE A 144 6.64 3.79 -0.84
C ILE A 144 6.53 3.52 -2.36
N GLY A 145 7.25 4.27 -3.20
CA GLY A 145 7.26 4.02 -4.64
C GLY A 145 7.76 2.62 -5.02
N VAL A 146 8.79 2.11 -4.35
CA VAL A 146 9.30 0.75 -4.59
C VAL A 146 8.27 -0.31 -4.22
N GLN A 147 7.55 -0.15 -3.09
CA GLN A 147 6.47 -1.08 -2.70
C GLN A 147 5.26 -1.02 -3.64
N ASN A 148 4.94 0.14 -4.16
CA ASN A 148 3.79 0.37 -5.04
C ASN A 148 3.92 -0.38 -6.39
N ILE A 149 5.14 -0.65 -6.87
CA ILE A 149 5.35 -1.46 -8.08
C ILE A 149 4.80 -2.88 -7.90
N PRO A 150 5.23 -3.68 -6.88
CA PRO A 150 4.61 -4.97 -6.60
C PRO A 150 3.10 -4.89 -6.36
N GLU A 151 2.61 -3.84 -5.72
CA GLU A 151 1.18 -3.68 -5.41
C GLU A 151 0.33 -3.49 -6.66
N GLY A 152 0.72 -2.60 -7.56
CA GLY A 152 0.05 -2.42 -8.84
C GLY A 152 0.01 -3.71 -9.66
N ALA A 153 1.11 -4.48 -9.64
CA ALA A 153 1.18 -5.79 -10.26
C ALA A 153 0.26 -6.80 -9.57
N ALA A 154 0.23 -6.83 -8.22
CA ALA A 154 -0.59 -7.75 -7.43
C ALA A 154 -2.10 -7.58 -7.68
N ILE A 155 -2.57 -6.40 -8.06
CA ILE A 155 -3.95 -6.18 -8.51
C ILE A 155 -4.13 -6.54 -9.98
N ALA A 156 -3.29 -5.99 -10.84
CA ALA A 156 -3.49 -6.08 -12.28
C ALA A 156 -3.31 -7.51 -12.83
N LEU A 157 -2.37 -8.29 -12.27
CA LEU A 157 -2.06 -9.64 -12.73
C LEU A 157 -3.21 -10.63 -12.47
N PRO A 158 -3.80 -10.74 -11.26
CA PRO A 158 -4.95 -11.62 -11.02
C PRO A 158 -6.19 -11.22 -11.82
N LEU A 159 -6.42 -9.92 -12.05
CA LEU A 159 -7.51 -9.46 -12.92
C LEU A 159 -7.31 -9.95 -14.36
N ARG A 160 -6.09 -9.87 -14.87
CA ARG A 160 -5.73 -10.40 -16.19
C ARG A 160 -5.87 -11.91 -16.26
N GLN A 161 -5.40 -12.63 -15.24
CA GLN A 161 -5.52 -14.09 -15.13
C GLN A 161 -6.98 -14.53 -15.12
N GLY A 162 -7.86 -13.74 -14.54
CA GLY A 162 -9.30 -13.95 -14.53
C GLY A 162 -10.02 -13.63 -15.82
N GLY A 163 -9.29 -13.41 -16.94
CA GLY A 163 -9.88 -13.21 -18.26
C GLY A 163 -10.18 -11.75 -18.62
N MET A 164 -9.87 -10.80 -17.73
CA MET A 164 -10.04 -9.38 -18.03
C MET A 164 -9.04 -8.92 -19.10
N SER A 165 -9.42 -7.96 -19.96
CA SER A 165 -8.50 -7.41 -20.95
C SER A 165 -7.31 -6.70 -20.30
N ARG A 166 -6.15 -6.67 -20.98
CA ARG A 166 -4.93 -6.01 -20.48
C ARG A 166 -5.19 -4.56 -20.08
N GLY A 167 -5.89 -3.80 -20.94
CA GLY A 167 -6.20 -2.39 -20.68
C GLY A 167 -7.08 -2.19 -19.44
N LYS A 168 -8.10 -3.04 -19.24
CA LYS A 168 -8.95 -2.97 -18.04
C LYS A 168 -8.18 -3.38 -16.78
N SER A 169 -7.36 -4.43 -16.85
CA SER A 169 -6.54 -4.89 -15.73
C SER A 169 -5.52 -3.81 -15.32
N PHE A 170 -4.86 -3.19 -16.31
CA PHE A 170 -3.97 -2.05 -16.09
C PHE A 170 -4.73 -0.87 -15.44
N ALA A 171 -5.85 -0.47 -16.02
CA ALA A 171 -6.60 0.69 -15.51
C ALA A 171 -7.05 0.50 -14.07
N LEU A 172 -7.56 -0.68 -13.71
CA LEU A 172 -7.99 -0.97 -12.35
C LEU A 172 -6.81 -1.05 -11.38
N GLY A 173 -5.68 -1.66 -11.79
CA GLY A 173 -4.46 -1.68 -11.01
C GLY A 173 -3.87 -0.27 -10.79
N ALA A 174 -3.85 0.56 -11.82
CA ALA A 174 -3.39 1.94 -11.69
C ALA A 174 -4.35 2.80 -10.84
N LEU A 175 -5.67 2.64 -11.01
CA LEU A 175 -6.67 3.39 -10.25
C LEU A 175 -6.62 3.13 -8.74
N SER A 176 -6.13 1.97 -8.28
CA SER A 176 -5.95 1.73 -6.85
C SER A 176 -4.96 2.69 -6.21
N GLY A 177 -3.94 3.13 -6.94
CA GLY A 177 -2.98 4.14 -6.48
C GLY A 177 -3.46 5.59 -6.67
N ALA A 178 -4.53 5.84 -7.44
CA ALA A 178 -4.99 7.21 -7.70
C ALA A 178 -5.49 7.95 -6.45
N VAL A 179 -5.77 7.23 -5.37
CA VAL A 179 -6.13 7.80 -4.07
C VAL A 179 -4.94 8.47 -3.39
N GLU A 180 -3.71 8.09 -3.71
CA GLU A 180 -2.50 8.68 -3.09
C GLU A 180 -2.37 10.18 -3.38
N PRO A 181 -2.35 10.67 -4.65
CA PRO A 181 -2.30 12.10 -4.90
C PRO A 181 -3.53 12.84 -4.39
N LEU A 182 -4.70 12.22 -4.42
CA LEU A 182 -5.92 12.82 -3.89
C LEU A 182 -5.82 13.07 -2.38
N PHE A 183 -5.54 12.01 -1.61
CA PHE A 183 -5.51 12.11 -0.15
C PHE A 183 -4.22 12.78 0.36
N GLY A 184 -3.10 12.69 -0.36
CA GLY A 184 -1.90 13.44 -0.03
C GLY A 184 -2.10 14.96 -0.12
N VAL A 185 -2.76 15.43 -1.18
CA VAL A 185 -3.11 16.84 -1.31
C VAL A 185 -4.16 17.26 -0.29
N LEU A 186 -5.19 16.45 -0.07
CA LEU A 186 -6.21 16.74 0.95
C LEU A 186 -5.59 16.82 2.36
N ALA A 187 -4.66 15.93 2.71
CA ALA A 187 -3.97 15.97 4.00
C ALA A 187 -3.20 17.28 4.20
N VAL A 188 -2.58 17.83 3.16
CA VAL A 188 -1.90 19.13 3.23
C VAL A 188 -2.87 20.27 3.52
N LEU A 189 -4.07 20.25 2.91
CA LEU A 189 -5.09 21.28 3.12
C LEU A 189 -5.63 21.29 4.54
N VAL A 190 -5.68 20.14 5.20
CA VAL A 190 -6.16 19.97 6.57
C VAL A 190 -5.05 19.54 7.55
N ALA A 191 -3.80 19.87 7.25
CA ALA A 191 -2.63 19.41 8.01
C ALA A 191 -2.73 19.73 9.50
N TRP A 192 -3.29 20.89 9.87
CA TRP A 192 -3.52 21.29 11.26
C TRP A 192 -4.41 20.31 12.04
N ALA A 193 -5.34 19.62 11.36
CA ALA A 193 -6.21 18.62 11.96
C ALA A 193 -5.61 17.20 11.87
N VAL A 194 -4.81 16.90 10.83
CA VAL A 194 -4.24 15.58 10.55
C VAL A 194 -2.96 15.33 11.34
N LEU A 195 -2.07 16.33 11.45
CA LEU A 195 -0.79 16.20 12.13
C LEU A 195 -0.91 15.66 13.58
N PRO A 196 -1.84 16.17 14.43
CA PRO A 196 -1.98 15.66 15.80
C PRO A 196 -2.43 14.19 15.88
N VAL A 197 -3.16 13.71 14.88
CA VAL A 197 -3.67 12.33 14.82
C VAL A 197 -2.86 11.42 13.90
N MET A 198 -1.80 11.96 13.31
CA MET A 198 -0.98 11.23 12.34
C MET A 198 -0.43 9.90 12.88
N PRO A 199 0.08 9.80 14.13
CA PRO A 199 0.52 8.52 14.68
C PRO A 199 -0.58 7.48 14.74
N LEU A 200 -1.81 7.89 15.05
CA LEU A 200 -2.98 7.01 15.05
C LEU A 200 -3.34 6.57 13.62
N VAL A 201 -3.30 7.48 12.65
CA VAL A 201 -3.60 7.21 11.23
C VAL A 201 -2.56 6.28 10.63
N MET A 202 -1.26 6.53 10.88
CA MET A 202 -0.17 5.67 10.40
C MET A 202 -0.25 4.26 10.99
N SER A 203 -0.49 4.14 12.30
CA SER A 203 -0.64 2.83 12.93
C SER A 203 -1.92 2.12 12.48
N ALA A 204 -3.01 2.83 12.19
CA ALA A 204 -4.19 2.24 11.59
C ALA A 204 -3.94 1.75 10.16
N ALA A 205 -3.18 2.49 9.36
CA ALA A 205 -2.75 2.04 8.04
C ALA A 205 -1.92 0.76 8.14
N ALA A 206 -0.94 0.71 9.04
CA ALA A 206 -0.13 -0.48 9.27
C ALA A 206 -0.99 -1.68 9.68
N GLY A 207 -1.99 -1.49 10.56
CA GLY A 207 -2.92 -2.54 10.96
C GLY A 207 -3.78 -3.05 9.80
N ALA A 208 -4.26 -2.13 8.96
CA ALA A 208 -5.01 -2.45 7.75
C ALA A 208 -4.17 -3.25 6.75
N MET A 209 -2.92 -2.81 6.49
CA MET A 209 -1.96 -3.52 5.62
C MET A 209 -1.66 -4.92 6.16
N MET A 210 -1.36 -5.04 7.45
CA MET A 210 -1.05 -6.35 8.06
C MET A 210 -2.22 -7.31 7.99
N TRP A 211 -3.47 -6.83 8.13
CA TRP A 211 -4.65 -7.66 7.91
C TRP A 211 -4.66 -8.26 6.49
N VAL A 212 -4.49 -7.43 5.47
CA VAL A 212 -4.48 -7.89 4.06
C VAL A 212 -3.35 -8.88 3.79
N VAL A 213 -2.16 -8.58 4.28
CA VAL A 213 -1.01 -9.46 4.15
C VAL A 213 -1.28 -10.83 4.76
N MET A 214 -1.79 -10.85 6.01
CA MET A 214 -2.02 -12.09 6.76
C MET A 214 -3.24 -12.87 6.28
N ALA A 215 -4.34 -12.18 5.95
CA ALA A 215 -5.58 -12.82 5.58
C ALA A 215 -5.64 -13.24 4.11
N GLU A 216 -5.04 -12.42 3.21
CA GLU A 216 -5.22 -12.61 1.77
C GLU A 216 -3.94 -13.01 1.03
N MET A 217 -2.82 -12.33 1.28
CA MET A 217 -1.64 -12.49 0.44
C MET A 217 -0.78 -13.70 0.86
N LEU A 218 -0.39 -13.80 2.12
CA LEU A 218 0.45 -14.89 2.61
C LEU A 218 -0.20 -16.29 2.48
N PRO A 219 -1.51 -16.48 2.73
CA PRO A 219 -2.13 -17.79 2.53
C PRO A 219 -2.12 -18.27 1.08
N GLN A 220 -2.11 -17.33 0.13
CA GLN A 220 -2.04 -17.65 -1.29
C GLN A 220 -0.59 -17.86 -1.77
N ALA A 221 0.33 -16.99 -1.33
CA ALA A 221 1.74 -17.05 -1.67
C ALA A 221 2.44 -18.26 -1.01
N GLY A 222 2.14 -18.50 0.27
CA GLY A 222 2.82 -19.47 1.11
C GLY A 222 2.46 -20.94 0.87
N ARG A 223 1.60 -21.25 -0.11
CA ARG A 223 1.25 -22.65 -0.46
C ARG A 223 2.45 -23.47 -0.88
N GLU A 224 3.49 -22.84 -1.41
CA GLU A 224 4.74 -23.45 -1.80
C GLU A 224 5.93 -22.61 -1.33
N ARG A 225 7.10 -23.25 -1.21
CA ARG A 225 8.33 -22.62 -0.69
C ARG A 225 8.79 -21.41 -1.50
N ASP A 226 8.55 -21.39 -2.80
CA ASP A 226 8.97 -20.30 -3.70
C ASP A 226 8.25 -18.98 -3.36
N GLY A 227 6.96 -19.02 -3.04
CA GLY A 227 6.22 -17.84 -2.60
C GLY A 227 6.66 -17.32 -1.23
N ALA A 228 6.97 -18.22 -0.30
CA ALA A 228 7.51 -17.84 1.01
C ALA A 228 8.92 -17.21 0.89
N LEU A 229 9.78 -17.76 0.02
CA LEU A 229 11.09 -17.18 -0.26
C LEU A 229 10.96 -15.80 -0.93
N ALA A 230 10.01 -15.63 -1.83
CA ALA A 230 9.73 -14.33 -2.44
C ALA A 230 9.27 -13.30 -1.40
N ALA A 231 8.43 -13.71 -0.42
CA ALA A 231 8.02 -12.84 0.69
C ALA A 231 9.20 -12.44 1.57
N LEU A 232 10.06 -13.39 1.93
CA LEU A 232 11.27 -13.09 2.70
C LEU A 232 12.20 -12.13 1.94
N PHE A 233 12.38 -12.33 0.64
CA PHE A 233 13.19 -11.46 -0.19
C PHE A 233 12.60 -10.03 -0.28
N GLY A 234 11.28 -9.91 -0.49
CA GLY A 234 10.59 -8.62 -0.49
C GLY A 234 10.73 -7.87 0.84
N TYR A 235 10.58 -8.61 1.97
CA TYR A 235 10.77 -8.05 3.30
C TYR A 235 12.18 -7.50 3.52
N ILE A 236 13.21 -8.31 3.17
CA ILE A 236 14.61 -7.91 3.32
C ILE A 236 14.94 -6.70 2.44
N LEU A 237 14.45 -6.69 1.20
CA LEU A 237 14.67 -5.59 0.28
C LEU A 237 14.09 -4.29 0.84
N MET A 238 12.83 -4.29 1.28
CA MET A 238 12.18 -3.10 1.80
C MET A 238 12.82 -2.62 3.11
N MET A 239 13.11 -3.55 4.03
CA MET A 239 13.85 -3.25 5.25
C MET A 239 15.20 -2.58 4.95
N ALA A 240 15.95 -3.11 3.96
CA ALA A 240 17.23 -2.53 3.58
C ALA A 240 17.08 -1.12 2.97
N LEU A 241 16.04 -0.91 2.18
CA LEU A 241 15.74 0.42 1.62
C LEU A 241 15.37 1.43 2.72
N ASP A 242 14.51 1.05 3.66
CA ASP A 242 14.17 1.92 4.80
C ASP A 242 15.41 2.29 5.63
N ILE A 243 16.25 1.32 5.97
CA ILE A 243 17.49 1.57 6.74
C ILE A 243 18.50 2.43 5.95
N ALA A 244 18.57 2.25 4.62
CA ALA A 244 19.54 2.97 3.80
C ALA A 244 19.08 4.40 3.46
N LEU A 245 17.79 4.66 3.42
CA LEU A 245 17.20 5.93 2.99
C LEU A 245 16.56 6.73 4.14
N GLY A 246 16.19 6.07 5.25
CA GLY A 246 15.62 6.70 6.45
C GLY A 246 16.72 7.06 7.42
#